data_19129287bad7ad51c80aa25816810045
#
_entry.id   19129287bad7ad51c80aa25816810045
#
_cell.length_a   1.000
_cell.length_b   1.000
_cell.length_c   1.000
_cell.angle_alpha   90.00
_cell.angle_beta   90.00
_cell.angle_gamma   90.00
#
_symmetry.space_group_name_H-M   'P 1'
#
loop_
_entity.id
_entity.type
_entity.pdbx_description
1 polymer ?
#
loop_
_entity_poly.entity_id
_entity_poly.type
_entity_poly.pdbx_seq_one_letter_code
_entity_poly.pdbx_strand_id
1 'polypeptide(L)'
;MLSPSKTVGEFTLIRHFQNILKSQAIPRGAIGIGDDASVYPQGKHASWLMTHDMLLAGIHFLPPQGRGWWELGWKALAVNLSDIAAMGGRPSQALVGLGLPDKLSPSGLQNFYRGLKACAKK
;
A
#
# COMPACT_ATOMS: atom_id res chain seq x y z
N MET A 1 -25.57 -1.21 12.75
CA MET A 1 -24.82 -2.22 13.56
C MET A 1 -24.61 -3.44 12.68
N LEU A 2 -23.36 -3.81 12.40
CA LEU A 2 -23.05 -5.02 11.63
C LEU A 2 -23.18 -6.22 12.57
N SER A 3 -23.98 -7.21 12.18
CA SER A 3 -24.14 -8.45 12.94
C SER A 3 -22.81 -9.21 12.96
N PRO A 4 -22.36 -9.73 14.13
CA PRO A 4 -21.04 -10.39 14.25
C PRO A 4 -20.90 -11.73 13.55
N SER A 5 -21.92 -12.22 12.83
CA SER A 5 -21.95 -13.58 12.29
C SER A 5 -21.85 -13.70 10.77
N LYS A 6 -21.64 -12.61 10.02
CA LYS A 6 -21.42 -12.66 8.57
C LYS A 6 -20.10 -11.99 8.21
N THR A 7 -19.22 -12.73 7.57
CA THR A 7 -18.02 -12.19 6.93
C THR A 7 -18.47 -11.14 5.92
N VAL A 8 -18.22 -9.87 6.21
CA VAL A 8 -18.56 -8.77 5.31
C VAL A 8 -17.49 -8.70 4.24
N GLY A 9 -17.88 -8.79 2.96
CA GLY A 9 -16.93 -8.69 1.86
C GLY A 9 -16.27 -7.31 1.79
N GLU A 10 -15.03 -7.27 1.32
CA GLU A 10 -14.18 -6.08 1.24
C GLU A 10 -14.89 -4.89 0.55
N PHE A 11 -15.47 -5.10 -0.63
CA PHE A 11 -16.19 -4.03 -1.35
C PHE A 11 -17.41 -3.50 -0.62
N THR A 12 -18.03 -4.32 0.24
CA THR A 12 -19.13 -3.87 1.08
C THR A 12 -18.63 -2.95 2.19
N LEU A 13 -17.47 -3.26 2.79
CA LEU A 13 -16.81 -2.40 3.77
C LEU A 13 -16.36 -1.09 3.15
N ILE A 14 -15.72 -1.13 1.98
CA ILE A 14 -15.29 0.06 1.25
C ILE A 14 -16.48 1.00 1.00
N ARG A 15 -17.59 0.49 0.48
CA ARG A 15 -18.81 1.28 0.27
C ARG A 15 -19.37 1.86 1.58
N HIS A 16 -19.32 1.11 2.66
CA HIS A 16 -19.76 1.60 3.96
C HIS A 16 -18.91 2.78 4.43
N PHE A 17 -17.58 2.67 4.32
CA PHE A 17 -16.66 3.75 4.68
C PHE A 17 -16.79 4.96 3.76
N GLN A 18 -16.96 4.76 2.46
CA GLN A 18 -17.29 5.85 1.52
C GLN A 18 -18.52 6.62 1.97
N ASN A 19 -19.59 5.94 2.41
CA ASN A 19 -20.80 6.58 2.88
C ASN A 19 -20.61 7.39 4.17
N ILE A 20 -19.78 6.90 5.10
CA ILE A 20 -19.42 7.63 6.33
C ILE A 20 -18.64 8.91 5.99
N LEU A 21 -17.75 8.82 5.00
CA LEU A 21 -16.84 9.90 4.64
C LEU A 21 -17.41 10.89 3.61
N LYS A 22 -18.62 10.66 3.10
CA LYS A 22 -19.25 11.53 2.10
C LYS A 22 -19.36 13.01 2.47
N SER A 23 -19.38 13.33 3.76
CA SER A 23 -19.43 14.72 4.25
C SER A 23 -18.06 15.42 4.22
N GLN A 24 -16.98 14.69 3.96
CA GLN A 24 -15.64 15.26 3.86
C GLN A 24 -15.48 15.96 2.51
N ALA A 25 -15.18 17.24 2.55
CA ALA A 25 -14.89 18.00 1.34
C ALA A 25 -13.54 17.56 0.78
N ILE A 26 -13.52 17.02 -0.41
CA ILE A 26 -12.30 16.77 -1.18
C ILE A 26 -12.18 17.77 -2.33
N PRO A 27 -10.98 18.16 -2.77
CA PRO A 27 -10.79 19.09 -3.87
C PRO A 27 -11.48 18.60 -5.15
N ARG A 28 -11.96 19.54 -5.97
CA ARG A 28 -12.54 19.20 -7.26
C ARG A 28 -11.53 18.43 -8.12
N GLY A 29 -11.93 17.27 -8.64
CA GLY A 29 -11.09 16.39 -9.43
C GLY A 29 -10.20 15.44 -8.59
N ALA A 30 -10.30 15.47 -7.26
CA ALA A 30 -9.67 14.47 -6.41
C ALA A 30 -10.49 13.16 -6.42
N ILE A 31 -9.77 12.03 -6.31
CA ILE A 31 -10.33 10.69 -6.11
C ILE A 31 -9.86 10.21 -4.74
N GLY A 32 -10.81 9.88 -3.88
CA GLY A 32 -10.53 9.33 -2.56
C GLY A 32 -10.63 7.81 -2.52
N ILE A 33 -11.30 7.30 -1.49
CA ILE A 33 -11.51 5.86 -1.26
C ILE A 33 -12.33 5.22 -2.39
N GLY A 34 -11.86 4.07 -2.91
CA GLY A 34 -12.62 3.24 -3.86
C GLY A 34 -11.92 3.00 -5.19
N ASP A 35 -10.65 3.35 -5.32
CA ASP A 35 -9.80 3.06 -6.48
C ASP A 35 -8.42 2.59 -6.00
N ASP A 36 -7.56 2.11 -6.89
CA ASP A 36 -6.23 1.55 -6.58
C ASP A 36 -5.30 2.58 -5.91
N ALA A 37 -5.44 3.86 -6.27
CA ALA A 37 -4.73 4.94 -5.61
C ALA A 37 -5.63 6.18 -5.45
N SER A 38 -5.35 6.99 -4.45
CA SER A 38 -5.96 8.30 -4.33
C SER A 38 -5.33 9.27 -5.33
N VAL A 39 -6.14 10.16 -5.89
CA VAL A 39 -5.71 11.21 -6.82
C VAL A 39 -5.89 12.57 -6.17
N TYR A 40 -4.85 13.39 -6.17
CA TYR A 40 -4.91 14.75 -5.66
C TYR A 40 -4.42 15.73 -6.73
N PRO A 41 -5.28 16.61 -7.27
CA PRO A 41 -4.89 17.55 -8.33
C PRO A 41 -3.79 18.50 -7.89
N GLN A 42 -2.82 18.69 -8.77
CA GLN A 42 -1.73 19.66 -8.65
C GLN A 42 -1.76 20.62 -9.83
N GLY A 43 -2.44 21.76 -9.66
CA GLY A 43 -2.63 22.71 -10.73
C GLY A 43 -3.54 22.18 -11.85
N LYS A 44 -3.28 22.62 -13.11
CA LYS A 44 -4.18 22.34 -14.25
C LYS A 44 -3.86 21.04 -14.99
N HIS A 45 -2.63 20.53 -14.91
CA HIS A 45 -2.14 19.48 -15.80
C HIS A 45 -1.40 18.34 -15.09
N ALA A 46 -1.38 18.34 -13.76
CA ALA A 46 -0.72 17.31 -12.96
C ALA A 46 -1.58 16.87 -11.79
N SER A 47 -1.36 15.65 -11.32
CA SER A 47 -1.95 15.12 -10.10
C SER A 47 -0.94 14.26 -9.36
N TRP A 48 -1.02 14.28 -8.04
CA TRP A 48 -0.35 13.31 -7.20
C TRP A 48 -1.20 12.05 -7.11
N LEU A 49 -0.56 10.89 -7.29
CA LEU A 49 -1.13 9.59 -6.96
C LEU A 49 -0.49 9.11 -5.67
N MET A 50 -1.31 8.62 -4.74
CA MET A 50 -0.84 8.09 -3.46
C MET A 50 -1.53 6.76 -3.19
N THR A 51 -0.74 5.73 -2.97
CA THR A 51 -1.19 4.41 -2.55
C THR A 51 -0.44 3.95 -1.31
N HIS A 52 -1.00 3.01 -0.59
CA HIS A 52 -0.40 2.41 0.58
C HIS A 52 -0.90 0.99 0.78
N ASP A 53 0.02 0.03 0.69
CA ASP A 53 -0.24 -1.37 1.02
C ASP A 53 0.42 -1.77 2.33
N MET A 54 -0.29 -2.57 3.11
CA MET A 54 0.22 -3.16 4.34
C MET A 54 0.47 -4.66 4.15
N LEU A 55 1.69 -5.11 4.40
CA LEU A 55 2.04 -6.53 4.41
C LEU A 55 2.15 -7.04 5.86
N LEU A 56 1.32 -8.01 6.21
CA LEU A 56 1.27 -8.62 7.56
C LEU A 56 1.85 -10.04 7.52
N ALA A 57 2.75 -10.33 8.46
CA ALA A 57 3.26 -11.68 8.65
C ALA A 57 2.13 -12.67 9.00
N GLY A 58 2.17 -13.86 8.41
CA GLY A 58 1.14 -14.89 8.58
C GLY A 58 -0.10 -14.69 7.70
N ILE A 59 -0.25 -13.53 7.04
CA ILE A 59 -1.35 -13.22 6.11
C ILE A 59 -0.82 -13.04 4.70
N HIS A 60 0.07 -12.09 4.50
CA HIS A 60 0.60 -11.72 3.19
C HIS A 60 1.97 -12.34 2.88
N PHE A 61 2.67 -12.80 3.91
CA PHE A 61 3.93 -13.51 3.82
C PHE A 61 4.16 -14.38 5.07
N LEU A 62 4.95 -15.43 4.92
CA LEU A 62 5.47 -16.20 6.07
C LEU A 62 6.74 -15.52 6.60
N PRO A 63 7.07 -15.66 7.92
CA PRO A 63 8.29 -15.10 8.46
C PRO A 63 9.51 -15.48 7.62
N PRO A 64 10.20 -14.51 7.01
CA PRO A 64 11.20 -14.81 6.00
C PRO A 64 12.49 -15.36 6.64
N GLN A 65 13.13 -16.27 5.92
CA GLN A 65 14.44 -16.82 6.25
C GLN A 65 15.39 -16.59 5.07
N GLY A 66 16.66 -16.33 5.36
CA GLY A 66 17.68 -16.18 4.33
C GLY A 66 17.29 -15.14 3.26
N ARG A 67 17.19 -15.58 2.00
CA ARG A 67 16.83 -14.74 0.84
C ARG A 67 15.40 -14.20 0.91
N GLY A 68 14.51 -14.82 1.65
CA GLY A 68 13.13 -14.39 1.78
C GLY A 68 12.97 -12.94 2.26
N TRP A 69 13.94 -12.40 3.01
CA TRP A 69 13.97 -10.99 3.37
C TRP A 69 14.12 -10.05 2.16
N TRP A 70 14.97 -10.44 1.21
CA TRP A 70 15.14 -9.68 -0.03
C TRP A 70 13.87 -9.72 -0.88
N GLU A 71 13.25 -10.91 -1.01
CA GLU A 71 12.02 -11.10 -1.77
C GLU A 71 10.85 -10.33 -1.15
N LEU A 72 10.77 -10.29 0.19
CA LEU A 72 9.77 -9.48 0.88
C LEU A 72 9.96 -7.99 0.62
N GLY A 73 11.19 -7.49 0.63
CA GLY A 73 11.48 -6.09 0.30
C GLY A 73 11.12 -5.74 -1.13
N TRP A 74 11.41 -6.62 -2.08
CA TRP A 74 10.97 -6.47 -3.47
C TRP A 74 9.44 -6.41 -3.56
N LYS A 75 8.75 -7.39 -2.97
CA LYS A 75 7.29 -7.46 -2.96
C LYS A 75 6.65 -6.22 -2.35
N ALA A 76 7.18 -5.75 -1.22
CA ALA A 76 6.63 -4.59 -0.52
C ALA A 76 6.57 -3.32 -1.38
N LEU A 77 7.55 -3.12 -2.26
CA LEU A 77 7.49 -2.01 -3.22
C LEU A 77 6.66 -2.37 -4.46
N ALA A 78 6.79 -3.59 -4.98
CA ALA A 78 6.14 -4.00 -6.23
C ALA A 78 4.61 -3.92 -6.17
N VAL A 79 3.97 -4.26 -5.04
CA VAL A 79 2.52 -4.16 -4.89
C VAL A 79 2.05 -2.71 -5.03
N ASN A 80 2.72 -1.77 -4.38
CA ASN A 80 2.42 -0.34 -4.49
C ASN A 80 2.70 0.23 -5.90
N LEU A 81 3.78 -0.23 -6.56
CA LEU A 81 4.06 0.15 -7.95
C LEU A 81 2.97 -0.34 -8.90
N SER A 82 2.36 -1.49 -8.61
CA SER A 82 1.23 -2.03 -9.37
C SER A 82 0.04 -1.08 -9.37
N ASP A 83 -0.32 -0.53 -8.20
CA ASP A 83 -1.44 0.41 -8.06
C ASP A 83 -1.17 1.72 -8.79
N ILE A 84 0.04 2.26 -8.66
CA ILE A 84 0.44 3.46 -9.41
C ILE A 84 0.38 3.21 -10.92
N ALA A 85 0.81 2.02 -11.38
CA ALA A 85 0.75 1.65 -12.79
C ALA A 85 -0.70 1.48 -13.27
N ALA A 86 -1.59 0.88 -12.47
CA ALA A 86 -3.01 0.73 -12.78
C ALA A 86 -3.69 2.10 -13.02
N MET A 87 -3.25 3.12 -12.27
CA MET A 87 -3.72 4.50 -12.40
C MET A 87 -2.97 5.31 -13.50
N GLY A 88 -2.10 4.67 -14.29
CA GLY A 88 -1.32 5.33 -15.34
C GLY A 88 -0.26 6.32 -14.84
N GLY A 89 0.16 6.20 -13.59
CA GLY A 89 1.10 7.10 -12.95
C GLY A 89 2.57 6.71 -13.11
N ARG A 90 3.45 7.63 -12.72
CA ARG A 90 4.90 7.38 -12.62
C ARG A 90 5.32 7.46 -11.16
N PRO A 91 5.90 6.38 -10.59
CA PRO A 91 6.37 6.39 -9.22
C PRO A 91 7.55 7.37 -9.06
N SER A 92 7.58 8.09 -7.95
CA SER A 92 8.65 9.05 -7.65
C SER A 92 9.25 8.88 -6.28
N GLN A 93 8.44 8.55 -5.28
CA GLN A 93 8.86 8.45 -3.89
C GLN A 93 8.10 7.31 -3.20
N ALA A 94 8.71 6.72 -2.19
CA ALA A 94 8.08 5.76 -1.32
C ALA A 94 8.40 6.06 0.15
N LEU A 95 7.39 5.92 1.00
CA LEU A 95 7.54 5.91 2.44
C LEU A 95 7.44 4.47 2.94
N VAL A 96 8.31 4.08 3.85
CA VAL A 96 8.33 2.73 4.41
C VAL A 96 8.06 2.79 5.91
N GLY A 97 6.91 2.30 6.33
CA GLY A 97 6.60 2.04 7.73
C GLY A 97 6.91 0.59 8.08
N LEU A 98 7.61 0.36 9.19
CA LEU A 98 7.98 -0.99 9.64
C LEU A 98 7.50 -1.23 11.07
N GLY A 99 6.64 -2.24 11.24
CA GLY A 99 6.42 -2.88 12.53
C GLY A 99 7.38 -4.05 12.68
N LEU A 100 8.34 -3.94 13.58
CA LEU A 100 9.40 -4.94 13.73
C LEU A 100 9.15 -5.81 14.97
N PRO A 101 9.37 -7.12 14.90
CA PRO A 101 9.36 -7.99 16.08
C PRO A 101 10.60 -7.72 16.95
N ASP A 102 10.48 -8.00 18.26
CA ASP A 102 11.57 -7.81 19.23
C ASP A 102 12.87 -8.53 18.86
N LYS A 103 12.75 -9.66 18.15
CA LYS A 103 13.89 -10.48 17.70
C LYS A 103 14.01 -10.43 16.18
N LEU A 104 14.59 -9.38 15.67
CA LEU A 104 14.92 -9.24 14.26
C LEU A 104 16.44 -9.25 14.04
N SER A 105 16.92 -10.02 13.06
CA SER A 105 18.34 -9.96 12.70
C SER A 105 18.62 -8.69 11.87
N PRO A 106 19.67 -7.93 12.20
CA PRO A 106 20.06 -6.76 11.40
C PRO A 106 20.32 -7.11 9.93
N SER A 107 20.86 -8.29 9.65
CA SER A 107 21.10 -8.77 8.28
C SER A 107 19.80 -9.01 7.51
N GLY A 108 18.73 -9.47 8.17
CA GLY A 108 17.41 -9.61 7.57
C GLY A 108 16.86 -8.27 7.09
N LEU A 109 16.90 -7.26 7.96
CA LEU A 109 16.44 -5.91 7.63
C LEU A 109 17.28 -5.28 6.50
N GLN A 110 18.61 -5.47 6.50
CA GLN A 110 19.46 -5.03 5.41
C GLN A 110 19.07 -5.68 4.07
N ASN A 111 18.79 -6.99 4.08
CA ASN A 111 18.36 -7.70 2.87
C ASN A 111 16.99 -7.25 2.40
N PHE A 112 16.06 -6.94 3.30
CA PHE A 112 14.79 -6.31 2.96
C PHE A 112 15.00 -5.00 2.17
N TYR A 113 15.81 -4.09 2.67
CA TYR A 113 16.09 -2.84 1.97
C TYR A 113 16.87 -3.03 0.65
N ARG A 114 17.71 -4.06 0.54
CA ARG A 114 18.36 -4.42 -0.74
C ARG A 114 17.33 -4.87 -1.77
N GLY A 115 16.32 -5.64 -1.36
CA GLY A 115 15.22 -6.06 -2.22
C GLY A 115 14.37 -4.88 -2.70
N LEU A 116 14.00 -4.00 -1.78
CA LEU A 116 13.26 -2.77 -2.07
C LEU A 116 14.04 -1.88 -3.06
N LYS A 117 15.34 -1.65 -2.79
CA LYS A 117 16.22 -0.88 -3.70
C LYS A 117 16.35 -1.52 -5.09
N ALA A 118 16.38 -2.86 -5.16
CA ALA A 118 16.47 -3.56 -6.44
C ALA A 118 15.18 -3.41 -7.25
N CYS A 119 14.01 -3.43 -6.61
CA CYS A 119 12.73 -3.15 -7.23
C CYS A 119 12.66 -1.70 -7.76
N ALA A 120 13.09 -0.74 -6.97
CA ALA A 120 13.08 0.69 -7.34
C ALA A 120 13.99 1.07 -8.54
N LYS A 121 14.85 0.16 -8.99
CA LYS A 121 15.76 0.38 -10.14
C LYS A 121 15.20 -0.16 -11.47
N LYS A 122 14.04 -0.79 -11.44
CA LYS A 122 13.36 -1.34 -12.64
C LYS A 122 12.44 -0.31 -13.28
#